data_964d8a2ef054a6c276089da4c22fc510
#
_entry.id   964d8a2ef054a6c276089da4c22fc510
#
_cell.length_a   1.000
_cell.length_b   1.000
_cell.length_c   1.000
_cell.angle_alpha   90.00
_cell.angle_beta   90.00
_cell.angle_gamma   90.00
#
_symmetry.space_group_name_H-M   'P 1'
#
loop_
_entity.id
_entity.type
_entity.pdbx_description
1 polymer ?
#
loop_
_entity_poly.entity_id
_entity_poly.type
_entity_poly.pdbx_seq_one_letter_code
_entity_poly.pdbx_strand_id
1 'polypeptide(L)'
;MTRLYSTRAFAVCSLFGGPLSAVAFAALQAHAMGRLQRDLPWLLFGLGLFLAGAYILAETGLLGEAMTDLGTSHVPLVSQLVYRLVALGFCFAYWQRQQPERERLMTAGITPEPGYGVGVVALLVGLVGGTLVLLALRAVAGVAK
;
A
#
# COMPACT_ATOMS: atom_id res chain seq x y z
N MET A 1 -12.28 -5.91 21.16
CA MET A 1 -12.54 -4.46 21.17
C MET A 1 -12.36 -3.94 19.75
N THR A 2 -13.40 -3.35 19.18
CA THR A 2 -13.35 -2.78 17.81
C THR A 2 -12.64 -1.44 17.87
N ARG A 3 -11.58 -1.27 17.07
CA ARG A 3 -10.83 -0.01 16.99
C ARG A 3 -10.97 0.61 15.61
N LEU A 4 -11.02 1.92 15.55
CA LEU A 4 -11.09 2.69 14.32
C LEU A 4 -9.85 3.57 14.22
N TYR A 5 -9.11 3.45 13.11
CA TYR A 5 -7.91 4.27 12.89
C TYR A 5 -8.18 5.48 12.00
N SER A 6 -7.37 6.53 12.18
CA SER A 6 -7.48 7.78 11.45
C SER A 6 -7.19 7.60 9.95
N THR A 7 -8.04 8.19 9.10
CA THR A 7 -7.87 8.23 7.65
C THR A 7 -6.58 8.95 7.24
N ARG A 8 -6.14 9.93 8.02
CA ARG A 8 -4.89 10.65 7.77
C ARG A 8 -3.68 9.73 7.85
N ALA A 9 -3.63 8.86 8.86
CA ALA A 9 -2.56 7.88 8.99
C ALA A 9 -2.51 6.93 7.78
N PHE A 10 -3.68 6.48 7.28
CA PHE A 10 -3.78 5.63 6.10
C PHE A 10 -3.25 6.33 4.85
N ALA A 11 -3.66 7.58 4.59
CA ALA A 11 -3.19 8.34 3.43
C ALA A 11 -1.67 8.58 3.47
N VAL A 12 -1.14 8.96 4.63
CA VAL A 12 0.30 9.17 4.82
C VAL A 12 1.08 7.88 4.57
N CYS A 13 0.63 6.74 5.13
CA CYS A 13 1.29 5.45 4.91
C CYS A 13 1.26 5.03 3.44
N SER A 14 0.14 5.26 2.73
CA SER A 14 0.01 4.95 1.31
C SER A 14 0.93 5.80 0.44
N LEU A 15 1.08 7.08 0.79
CA LEU A 15 1.92 8.02 0.04
C LEU A 15 3.41 7.71 0.19
N PHE A 16 3.87 7.44 1.41
CA PHE A 16 5.29 7.24 1.71
C PHE A 16 5.74 5.79 1.54
N GLY A 17 4.91 4.83 1.94
CA GLY A 17 5.23 3.40 1.90
C GLY A 17 4.77 2.67 0.63
N GLY A 18 4.04 3.37 -0.27
CA GLY A 18 3.55 2.80 -1.54
C GLY A 18 2.39 1.80 -1.37
N PRO A 19 2.06 1.04 -2.44
CA PRO A 19 0.87 0.19 -2.47
C PRO A 19 0.87 -0.94 -1.44
N LEU A 20 2.03 -1.55 -1.17
CA LEU A 20 2.12 -2.61 -0.17
C LEU A 20 1.82 -2.10 1.24
N SER A 21 2.29 -0.90 1.57
CA SER A 21 1.97 -0.23 2.83
C SER A 21 0.48 0.10 2.94
N ALA A 22 -0.15 0.52 1.83
CA ALA A 22 -1.59 0.76 1.78
C ALA A 22 -2.39 -0.52 2.05
N VAL A 23 -2.02 -1.64 1.42
CA VAL A 23 -2.65 -2.94 1.65
C VAL A 23 -2.43 -3.44 3.08
N ALA A 24 -1.21 -3.28 3.62
CA ALA A 24 -0.89 -3.67 4.99
C ALA A 24 -1.71 -2.86 6.02
N PHE A 25 -1.80 -1.55 5.83
CA PHE A 25 -2.63 -0.71 6.70
C PHE A 25 -4.12 -1.07 6.60
N ALA A 26 -4.61 -1.29 5.38
CA ALA A 26 -5.98 -1.72 5.14
C ALA A 26 -6.29 -3.05 5.83
N ALA A 27 -5.37 -4.01 5.79
CA ALA A 27 -5.50 -5.31 6.46
C ALA A 27 -5.54 -5.16 7.99
N LEU A 28 -4.64 -4.36 8.55
CA LEU A 28 -4.61 -4.09 9.99
C LEU A 28 -5.88 -3.37 10.46
N GLN A 29 -6.40 -2.44 9.66
CA GLN A 29 -7.67 -1.77 9.95
C GLN A 29 -8.86 -2.73 9.85
N ALA A 30 -8.92 -3.56 8.80
CA ALA A 30 -9.97 -4.58 8.65
C ALA A 30 -9.95 -5.58 9.81
N HIS A 31 -8.76 -5.97 10.27
CA HIS A 31 -8.60 -6.82 11.44
C HIS A 31 -9.11 -6.14 12.72
N ALA A 32 -8.72 -4.88 12.96
CA ALA A 32 -9.16 -4.10 14.12
C ALA A 32 -10.68 -3.88 14.17
N MET A 33 -11.31 -3.81 12.98
CA MET A 33 -12.77 -3.71 12.85
C MET A 33 -13.48 -5.07 12.86
N GLY A 34 -12.76 -6.20 12.96
CA GLY A 34 -13.32 -7.55 12.90
C GLY A 34 -13.88 -7.96 11.53
N ARG A 35 -13.46 -7.30 10.45
CA ARG A 35 -14.00 -7.47 9.09
C ARG A 35 -13.01 -8.09 8.11
N LEU A 36 -11.91 -8.62 8.59
CA LEU A 36 -10.82 -9.10 7.74
C LEU A 36 -11.29 -10.08 6.65
N GLN A 37 -12.15 -11.04 7.02
CA GLN A 37 -12.66 -12.03 6.05
C GLN A 37 -13.53 -11.39 4.96
N ARG A 38 -14.33 -10.39 5.29
CA ARG A 38 -15.21 -9.69 4.34
C ARG A 38 -14.41 -8.80 3.39
N ASP A 39 -13.32 -8.23 3.86
CA ASP A 39 -12.49 -7.31 3.09
C ASP A 39 -11.32 -8.04 2.38
N LEU A 40 -11.13 -9.34 2.67
CA LEU A 40 -10.07 -10.16 2.08
C LEU A 40 -10.00 -10.09 0.54
N PRO A 41 -11.11 -10.18 -0.23
CA PRO A 41 -11.05 -10.07 -1.69
C PRO A 41 -10.46 -8.73 -2.17
N TRP A 42 -10.79 -7.64 -1.48
CA TRP A 42 -10.24 -6.31 -1.79
C TRP A 42 -8.77 -6.19 -1.45
N LEU A 43 -8.35 -6.79 -0.35
CA LEU A 43 -6.93 -6.84 0.04
C LEU A 43 -6.12 -7.66 -0.96
N LEU A 44 -6.65 -8.81 -1.39
CA LEU A 44 -6.03 -9.63 -2.44
C LEU A 44 -5.97 -8.89 -3.78
N PHE A 45 -7.02 -8.15 -4.15
CA PHE A 45 -7.01 -7.31 -5.34
C PHE A 45 -5.93 -6.23 -5.26
N GLY A 46 -5.82 -5.54 -4.12
CA GLY A 46 -4.77 -4.54 -3.88
C GLY A 46 -3.36 -5.14 -3.94
N LEU A 47 -3.18 -6.32 -3.36
CA LEU A 47 -1.92 -7.06 -3.43
C LEU A 47 -1.58 -7.48 -4.87
N GLY A 48 -2.57 -7.98 -5.61
CA GLY A 48 -2.42 -8.33 -7.03
C GLY A 48 -2.04 -7.12 -7.89
N LEU A 49 -2.67 -5.98 -7.65
CA LEU A 49 -2.33 -4.72 -8.33
C LEU A 49 -0.90 -4.28 -8.01
N PHE A 50 -0.45 -4.45 -6.77
CA PHE A 50 0.93 -4.19 -6.36
C PHE A 50 1.91 -5.11 -7.12
N LEU A 51 1.66 -6.41 -7.12
CA LEU A 51 2.54 -7.39 -7.77
C LEU A 51 2.61 -7.18 -9.28
N ALA A 52 1.47 -6.92 -9.92
CA ALA A 52 1.40 -6.61 -11.36
C ALA A 52 2.19 -5.32 -11.68
N GLY A 53 2.01 -4.26 -10.90
CA GLY A 53 2.76 -3.02 -11.07
C GLY A 53 4.26 -3.21 -10.86
N ALA A 54 4.66 -3.96 -9.84
CA ALA A 54 6.06 -4.29 -9.58
C ALA A 54 6.68 -5.13 -10.71
N TYR A 55 5.92 -6.09 -11.26
CA TYR A 55 6.35 -6.90 -12.39
C TYR A 55 6.55 -6.07 -13.66
N ILE A 56 5.59 -5.21 -14.00
CA ILE A 56 5.69 -4.29 -15.15
C ILE A 56 6.91 -3.38 -15.02
N LEU A 57 7.15 -2.83 -13.84
CA LEU A 57 8.33 -2.00 -13.57
C LEU A 57 9.63 -2.79 -13.71
N ALA A 58 9.65 -4.07 -13.32
CA ALA A 58 10.81 -4.94 -13.47
C ALA A 58 11.11 -5.26 -14.95
N GLU A 59 10.07 -5.61 -15.72
CA GLU A 59 10.18 -5.95 -17.16
C GLU A 59 10.58 -4.75 -18.03
N THR A 60 10.06 -3.56 -17.74
CA THR A 60 10.37 -2.35 -18.52
C THR A 60 11.79 -1.83 -18.31
N GLY A 61 12.58 -2.43 -17.42
CA GLY A 61 13.93 -1.96 -17.10
C GLY A 61 13.99 -0.66 -16.29
N LEU A 62 12.86 0.02 -16.12
CA LEU A 62 12.76 1.29 -15.38
C LEU A 62 13.27 1.18 -13.93
N LEU A 63 13.24 -0.03 -13.35
CA LEU A 63 13.86 -0.30 -12.04
C LEU A 63 15.39 -0.37 -12.10
N GLY A 64 15.95 -0.83 -13.21
CA GLY A 64 17.40 -0.90 -13.42
C GLY A 64 18.02 0.48 -13.53
N GLU A 65 17.42 1.33 -14.33
CA GLU A 65 17.86 2.71 -14.54
C GLU A 65 17.64 3.57 -13.29
N ALA A 66 16.54 3.38 -12.55
CA ALA A 66 16.26 4.12 -11.32
C ALA A 66 17.28 3.86 -10.20
N MET A 67 17.95 2.70 -10.18
CA MET A 67 18.97 2.38 -9.17
C MET A 67 20.39 2.73 -9.61
N THR A 68 20.67 2.79 -10.91
CA THR A 68 22.02 3.13 -11.42
C THR A 68 22.23 4.63 -11.60
N ASP A 69 21.16 5.39 -11.77
CA ASP A 69 21.21 6.81 -12.11
C ASP A 69 20.55 7.69 -11.04
N LEU A 70 21.14 7.72 -9.86
CA LEU A 70 20.78 8.66 -8.79
C LEU A 70 21.03 10.13 -9.18
N GLY A 71 21.47 10.39 -10.41
CA GLY A 71 22.02 11.69 -10.81
C GLY A 71 21.36 12.42 -11.99
N THR A 72 20.71 11.78 -12.95
CA THR A 72 20.51 12.49 -14.24
C THR A 72 19.21 12.29 -15.03
N SER A 73 18.23 11.47 -14.65
CA SER A 73 17.03 11.35 -15.47
C SER A 73 15.70 11.52 -14.75
N HIS A 74 14.80 12.33 -15.35
CA HIS A 74 13.44 12.60 -14.87
C HIS A 74 12.46 11.42 -15.00
N VAL A 75 12.81 10.37 -15.73
CA VAL A 75 11.97 9.21 -16.01
C VAL A 75 11.65 8.37 -14.76
N PRO A 76 12.57 8.09 -13.83
CA PRO A 76 12.28 7.33 -12.62
C PRO A 76 11.32 8.03 -11.67
N LEU A 77 11.29 9.35 -11.65
CA LEU A 77 10.34 10.13 -10.83
C LEU A 77 8.89 9.96 -11.29
N VAL A 78 8.65 9.91 -12.59
CA VAL A 78 7.30 9.75 -13.15
C VAL A 78 6.74 8.35 -12.82
N SER A 79 7.52 7.30 -12.99
CA SER A 79 7.07 5.93 -12.69
C SER A 79 6.77 5.73 -11.19
N GLN A 80 7.61 6.29 -10.32
CA GLN A 80 7.36 6.29 -8.87
C GLN A 80 6.12 7.09 -8.51
N LEU A 81 5.88 8.22 -9.16
CA LEU A 81 4.71 9.06 -8.94
C LEU A 81 3.43 8.32 -9.34
N VAL A 82 3.41 7.69 -10.53
CA VAL A 82 2.28 6.88 -11.00
C VAL A 82 2.00 5.74 -10.02
N TYR A 83 3.02 5.05 -9.56
CA TYR A 83 2.89 3.95 -8.61
C TYR A 83 2.30 4.41 -7.26
N ARG A 84 2.70 5.59 -6.78
CA ARG A 84 2.13 6.21 -5.57
C ARG A 84 0.69 6.68 -5.79
N LEU A 85 0.37 7.21 -6.97
CA LEU A 85 -1.00 7.59 -7.31
C LEU A 85 -1.95 6.39 -7.34
N VAL A 86 -1.49 5.25 -7.86
CA VAL A 86 -2.24 3.98 -7.81
C VAL A 86 -2.49 3.55 -6.37
N ALA A 87 -1.49 3.67 -5.50
CA ALA A 87 -1.63 3.38 -4.07
C ALA A 87 -2.66 4.28 -3.39
N LEU A 88 -2.64 5.57 -3.69
CA LEU A 88 -3.62 6.54 -3.19
C LEU A 88 -5.02 6.26 -3.74
N GLY A 89 -5.15 5.88 -5.00
CA GLY A 89 -6.41 5.47 -5.60
C GLY A 89 -7.01 4.25 -4.90
N PHE A 90 -6.21 3.23 -4.63
CA PHE A 90 -6.63 2.07 -3.84
C PHE A 90 -7.04 2.47 -2.42
N CYS A 91 -6.25 3.32 -1.76
CA CYS A 91 -6.55 3.85 -0.44
C CYS A 91 -7.90 4.57 -0.41
N PHE A 92 -8.16 5.42 -1.39
CA PHE A 92 -9.40 6.18 -1.50
C PHE A 92 -10.61 5.27 -1.77
N ALA A 93 -10.50 4.32 -2.70
CA ALA A 93 -11.55 3.37 -3.01
C ALA A 93 -11.88 2.48 -1.78
N TYR A 94 -10.85 2.00 -1.09
CA TYR A 94 -11.01 1.22 0.11
C TYR A 94 -11.64 2.04 1.25
N TRP A 95 -11.24 3.30 1.40
CA TRP A 95 -11.82 4.21 2.39
C TRP A 95 -13.31 4.48 2.12
N GLN A 96 -13.67 4.78 0.86
CA GLN A 96 -15.08 4.98 0.48
C GLN A 96 -15.94 3.75 0.81
N ARG A 97 -15.42 2.56 0.54
CA ARG A 97 -16.10 1.31 0.87
C ARG A 97 -16.34 1.14 2.37
N GLN A 98 -15.43 1.63 3.20
CA GLN A 98 -15.55 1.52 4.65
C GLN A 98 -16.39 2.62 5.29
N GLN A 99 -16.70 3.69 4.56
CA GLN A 99 -17.35 4.87 5.11
C GLN A 99 -18.66 4.56 5.86
N PRO A 100 -19.62 3.77 5.31
CA PRO A 100 -20.87 3.49 5.99
C PRO A 100 -20.70 2.77 7.34
N GLU A 101 -19.70 1.93 7.46
CA GLU A 101 -19.40 1.23 8.70
C GLU A 101 -18.67 2.12 9.71
N ARG A 102 -17.78 2.97 9.22
CA ARG A 102 -17.10 3.98 10.05
C ARG A 102 -18.11 4.93 10.68
N GLU A 103 -19.09 5.37 9.92
CA GLU A 103 -20.18 6.23 10.41
C GLU A 103 -21.00 5.53 11.48
N ARG A 104 -21.34 4.24 11.28
CA ARG A 104 -22.03 3.44 12.28
C ARG A 104 -21.23 3.31 13.59
N LEU A 105 -19.93 3.05 13.50
CA LEU A 105 -19.07 2.94 14.66
C LEU A 105 -18.90 4.28 15.38
N MET A 106 -18.79 5.37 14.64
CA MET A 106 -18.74 6.73 15.23
C MET A 106 -20.06 7.10 15.92
N THR A 107 -21.21 6.72 15.33
CA THR A 107 -22.54 6.92 15.93
C THR A 107 -22.69 6.07 17.19
N ALA A 108 -22.04 4.92 17.27
CA ALA A 108 -21.97 4.08 18.47
C ALA A 108 -21.00 4.60 19.55
N GLY A 109 -20.40 5.79 19.34
CA GLY A 109 -19.51 6.43 20.30
C GLY A 109 -18.04 5.99 20.24
N ILE A 110 -17.65 5.25 19.19
CA ILE A 110 -16.24 4.85 19.00
C ILE A 110 -15.49 6.01 18.33
N THR A 111 -14.58 6.63 19.06
CA THR A 111 -13.73 7.71 18.55
C THR A 111 -12.54 7.13 17.74
N PRO A 112 -12.20 7.73 16.58
CA PRO A 112 -11.04 7.30 15.81
C PRO A 112 -9.73 7.52 16.60
N GLU A 113 -8.96 6.46 16.76
CA GLU A 113 -7.60 6.54 17.31
C GLU A 113 -6.63 7.12 16.26
N PRO A 114 -5.59 7.85 16.63
CA PRO A 114 -4.64 8.45 15.69
C PRO A 114 -3.93 7.42 14.81
N GLY A 115 -3.79 6.17 15.26
CA GLY A 115 -3.29 5.05 14.45
C GLY A 115 -1.81 5.15 14.05
N TYR A 116 -1.00 6.01 14.71
CA TYR A 116 0.41 6.20 14.36
C TYR A 116 1.23 4.90 14.47
N GLY A 117 1.01 4.11 15.53
CA GLY A 117 1.71 2.83 15.68
C GLY A 117 1.43 1.85 14.56
N VAL A 118 0.15 1.72 14.18
CA VAL A 118 -0.27 0.89 13.05
C VAL A 118 0.28 1.44 11.73
N GLY A 119 0.31 2.76 11.58
CA GLY A 119 0.90 3.44 10.44
C GLY A 119 2.39 3.13 10.28
N VAL A 120 3.16 3.19 11.35
CA VAL A 120 4.59 2.86 11.34
C VAL A 120 4.82 1.39 10.95
N VAL A 121 4.05 0.46 11.53
CA VAL A 121 4.14 -0.97 11.17
C VAL A 121 3.82 -1.17 9.70
N ALA A 122 2.74 -0.59 9.19
CA ALA A 122 2.35 -0.69 7.79
C ALA A 122 3.42 -0.09 6.85
N LEU A 123 4.04 1.02 7.25
CA LEU A 123 5.11 1.67 6.50
C LEU A 123 6.37 0.80 6.45
N LEU A 124 6.76 0.19 7.57
CA LEU A 124 7.88 -0.74 7.62
C LEU A 124 7.63 -1.98 6.75
N VAL A 125 6.44 -2.56 6.82
CA VAL A 125 6.04 -3.68 5.95
C VAL A 125 6.08 -3.25 4.48
N GLY A 126 5.64 -2.04 4.15
CA GLY A 126 5.68 -1.50 2.78
C GLY A 126 7.11 -1.31 2.28
N LEU A 127 7.98 -0.73 3.07
CA LEU A 127 9.36 -0.47 2.69
C LEU A 127 10.18 -1.76 2.60
N VAL A 128 10.17 -2.58 3.64
CA VAL A 128 10.97 -3.82 3.68
C VAL A 128 10.39 -4.87 2.74
N GLY A 129 9.10 -5.13 2.82
CA GLY A 129 8.42 -6.11 1.96
C GLY A 129 8.46 -5.70 0.49
N GLY A 130 8.25 -4.42 0.19
CA GLY A 130 8.34 -3.88 -1.17
C GLY A 130 9.73 -4.06 -1.77
N THR A 131 10.79 -3.71 -1.04
CA THR A 131 12.17 -3.91 -1.51
C THR A 131 12.51 -5.38 -1.72
N LEU A 132 12.09 -6.27 -0.81
CA LEU A 132 12.32 -7.71 -0.95
C LEU A 132 11.60 -8.28 -2.18
N VAL A 133 10.35 -7.91 -2.42
CA VAL A 133 9.59 -8.34 -3.61
C VAL A 133 10.27 -7.86 -4.89
N LEU A 134 10.69 -6.60 -4.93
CA LEU A 134 11.39 -6.03 -6.10
C LEU A 134 12.72 -6.73 -6.36
N LEU A 135 13.49 -7.04 -5.33
CA LEU A 135 14.73 -7.78 -5.44
C LEU A 135 14.50 -9.22 -5.94
N ALA A 136 13.47 -9.89 -5.42
CA ALA A 136 13.11 -11.24 -5.86
C ALA A 136 12.66 -11.26 -7.33
N LEU A 137 11.82 -10.33 -7.74
CA LEU A 137 11.39 -10.20 -9.14
C LEU A 137 12.57 -9.92 -10.08
N ARG A 138 13.52 -9.10 -9.65
CA ARG A 138 14.73 -8.79 -10.42
C ARG A 138 15.64 -10.03 -10.55
N ALA A 139 15.77 -10.81 -9.50
CA ALA A 139 16.52 -12.06 -9.55
C ALA A 139 15.90 -13.07 -10.53
N VAL A 140 14.57 -13.20 -10.53
CA VAL A 140 13.84 -14.07 -11.48
C VAL A 140 13.97 -13.56 -12.91
N ALA A 141 13.77 -12.26 -13.15
CA ALA A 141 13.92 -11.67 -14.49
C ALA A 141 15.37 -11.72 -15.01
N GLY A 142 16.37 -11.63 -14.13
CA GLY A 142 17.77 -11.78 -14.46
C GLY A 142 18.21 -13.20 -14.83
N VAL A 143 17.54 -14.22 -14.31
CA VAL A 143 17.77 -15.64 -14.63
C VAL A 143 17.12 -16.04 -15.96
N ALA A 144 16.08 -15.29 -16.41
CA ALA A 144 15.36 -15.57 -17.66
C ALA A 144 16.04 -15.00 -18.92
N LYS A 145 17.18 -14.31 -18.78
CA LYS A 145 18.03 -13.82 -19.89
C LYS A 145 19.28 -14.65 -20.00
#